data_21543a54389ef1c7c1678dd6672d7a31
#
_entry.id   21543a54389ef1c7c1678dd6672d7a31
#
_cell.length_a   1.000
_cell.length_b   1.000
_cell.length_c   1.000
_cell.angle_alpha   90.00
_cell.angle_beta   90.00
_cell.angle_gamma   90.00
#
_symmetry.space_group_name_H-M   'P 1'
#
loop_
_entity.id
_entity.type
_entity.pdbx_description
1 polymer ?
#
loop_
_entity_poly.entity_id
_entity_poly.type
_entity_poly.pdbx_seq_one_letter_code
_entity_poly.pdbx_strand_id
1 'polypeptide(L)'
;MRRDQRGAALLIAVVLLGLLAIATLARALSAPAGVERQLATERALTRARDALVAYGALGNAAGNQNNSPGALPCPDLDNDGVSEQLAGNCTSNIGRLPWRTLGLGPLTDGAGECLWYARSATFSNNIPTSERGTSTDKPVLNPATPGGIVEVTAGGPSGQRVAAVIIAPGAALPGQSRGGAYSSAGCRDGSIEQFVEGVTVDGIFYSHASGAFAIALSSRDDFNDSVLTVGTTRLFSAAGARVLGEISLSIDGTPPYDWWTANLWCEHVCVSPSGTSASVGLADGSQVSRLLPILPICAAPCTGS
;
A
#
# COMPACT_ATOMS: atom_id res chain seq x y z
N MET A 1 -32.86 -22.18 63.24
CA MET A 1 -32.29 -22.47 61.95
C MET A 1 -32.30 -21.35 60.88
N ARG A 2 -32.59 -20.07 61.21
CA ARG A 2 -32.62 -18.95 60.22
C ARG A 2 -31.39 -17.99 60.24
N ARG A 3 -30.44 -18.16 61.18
CA ARG A 3 -29.27 -17.26 61.32
C ARG A 3 -28.10 -17.58 60.38
N ASP A 4 -27.91 -18.86 60.04
CA ASP A 4 -26.76 -19.28 59.23
C ASP A 4 -26.89 -18.91 57.74
N GLN A 5 -28.11 -18.74 57.20
CA GLN A 5 -28.33 -18.35 55.80
C GLN A 5 -27.94 -16.88 55.49
N ARG A 6 -27.94 -16.01 56.51
CA ARG A 6 -27.54 -14.58 56.30
C ARG A 6 -26.03 -14.45 56.13
N GLY A 7 -25.25 -15.26 56.79
CA GLY A 7 -23.79 -15.27 56.64
C GLY A 7 -23.35 -15.79 55.26
N ALA A 8 -24.00 -16.86 54.79
CA ALA A 8 -23.70 -17.41 53.46
C ALA A 8 -24.06 -16.43 52.32
N ALA A 9 -25.21 -15.75 52.43
CA ALA A 9 -25.62 -14.74 51.46
C ALA A 9 -24.65 -13.52 51.40
N LEU A 10 -24.16 -13.09 52.55
CA LEU A 10 -23.18 -12.00 52.63
C LEU A 10 -21.85 -12.40 52.02
N LEU A 11 -21.37 -13.64 52.26
CA LEU A 11 -20.16 -14.17 51.67
C LEU A 11 -20.27 -14.26 50.13
N ILE A 12 -21.37 -14.76 49.61
CA ILE A 12 -21.63 -14.81 48.15
C ILE A 12 -21.63 -13.41 47.55
N ALA A 13 -22.32 -12.45 48.22
CA ALA A 13 -22.34 -11.04 47.73
C ALA A 13 -20.92 -10.42 47.67
N VAL A 14 -20.08 -10.64 48.67
CA VAL A 14 -18.71 -10.15 48.71
C VAL A 14 -17.85 -10.79 47.60
N VAL A 15 -18.00 -12.09 47.38
CA VAL A 15 -17.28 -12.81 46.30
C VAL A 15 -17.73 -12.29 44.94
N LEU A 16 -19.03 -12.12 44.70
CA LEU A 16 -19.52 -11.57 43.42
C LEU A 16 -19.06 -10.13 43.18
N LEU A 17 -19.06 -9.28 44.20
CA LEU A 17 -18.52 -7.92 44.11
C LEU A 17 -16.99 -7.93 43.82
N GLY A 18 -16.26 -8.83 44.45
CA GLY A 18 -14.82 -9.01 44.17
C GLY A 18 -14.54 -9.45 42.73
N LEU A 19 -15.31 -10.42 42.23
CA LEU A 19 -15.20 -10.87 40.84
C LEU A 19 -15.58 -9.77 39.84
N LEU A 20 -16.61 -9.00 40.14
CA LEU A 20 -17.01 -7.86 39.31
C LEU A 20 -15.93 -6.79 39.28
N ALA A 21 -15.32 -6.46 40.42
CA ALA A 21 -14.24 -5.50 40.54
C ALA A 21 -13.00 -5.97 39.76
N ILE A 22 -12.64 -7.24 39.85
CA ILE A 22 -11.54 -7.84 39.06
C ILE A 22 -11.83 -7.78 37.56
N ALA A 23 -13.04 -8.11 37.13
CA ALA A 23 -13.44 -8.08 35.73
C ALA A 23 -13.42 -6.64 35.16
N THR A 24 -13.88 -5.64 35.92
CA THR A 24 -13.81 -4.24 35.51
C THR A 24 -12.40 -3.70 35.47
N LEU A 25 -11.55 -4.06 36.41
CA LEU A 25 -10.15 -3.69 36.42
C LEU A 25 -9.39 -4.34 35.24
N ALA A 26 -9.63 -5.61 34.95
CA ALA A 26 -9.04 -6.30 33.82
C ALA A 26 -9.43 -5.63 32.49
N ARG A 27 -10.69 -5.22 32.32
CA ARG A 27 -11.15 -4.47 31.15
C ARG A 27 -10.48 -3.09 31.04
N ALA A 28 -10.36 -2.36 32.13
CA ALA A 28 -9.73 -1.05 32.18
C ALA A 28 -8.23 -1.10 31.82
N LEU A 29 -7.55 -2.16 32.20
CA LEU A 29 -6.12 -2.38 31.86
C LEU A 29 -5.92 -2.87 30.42
N SER A 30 -6.93 -3.52 29.82
CA SER A 30 -6.82 -4.04 28.43
C SER A 30 -7.12 -2.96 27.38
N ALA A 31 -7.92 -1.95 27.69
CA ALA A 31 -8.28 -0.89 26.76
C ALA A 31 -7.08 -0.07 26.23
N PRO A 32 -6.10 0.37 27.06
CA PRO A 32 -4.91 1.06 26.59
C PRO A 32 -4.06 0.20 25.63
N ALA A 33 -3.89 -1.08 25.94
CA ALA A 33 -3.12 -2.00 25.11
C ALA A 33 -3.74 -2.23 23.71
N GLY A 34 -5.06 -2.18 23.60
CA GLY A 34 -5.75 -2.25 22.30
C GLY A 34 -5.47 -1.02 21.43
N VAL A 35 -5.58 0.17 22.03
CA VAL A 35 -5.30 1.44 21.34
C VAL A 35 -3.83 1.52 20.90
N GLU A 36 -2.90 1.11 21.75
CA GLU A 36 -1.47 1.09 21.40
C GLU A 36 -1.19 0.16 20.22
N ARG A 37 -1.79 -1.03 20.15
CA ARG A 37 -1.65 -1.96 19.02
C ARG A 37 -2.23 -1.35 17.75
N GLN A 38 -3.40 -0.74 17.82
CA GLN A 38 -3.99 -0.08 16.65
C GLN A 38 -3.09 1.05 16.15
N LEU A 39 -2.59 1.92 17.01
CA LEU A 39 -1.65 2.98 16.64
C LEU A 39 -0.35 2.45 16.07
N ALA A 40 0.17 1.32 16.57
CA ALA A 40 1.35 0.66 16.01
C ALA A 40 1.08 0.17 14.58
N THR A 41 -0.08 -0.48 14.34
CA THR A 41 -0.52 -0.92 13.01
C THR A 41 -0.62 0.26 12.03
N GLU A 42 -1.32 1.33 12.42
CA GLU A 42 -1.52 2.52 11.58
C GLU A 42 -0.20 3.20 11.22
N ARG A 43 0.74 3.29 12.17
CA ARG A 43 2.10 3.82 11.92
C ARG A 43 2.88 2.95 10.95
N ALA A 44 2.84 1.63 11.11
CA ALA A 44 3.52 0.69 10.23
C ALA A 44 2.97 0.78 8.79
N LEU A 45 1.65 0.75 8.63
CA LEU A 45 0.97 0.89 7.34
C LEU A 45 1.30 2.23 6.67
N THR A 46 1.21 3.34 7.41
CA THR A 46 1.51 4.68 6.89
C THR A 46 2.97 4.78 6.44
N ARG A 47 3.91 4.28 7.23
CA ARG A 47 5.33 4.28 6.89
C ARG A 47 5.62 3.45 5.65
N ALA A 48 5.00 2.28 5.52
CA ALA A 48 5.11 1.43 4.33
C ALA A 48 4.54 2.13 3.08
N ARG A 49 3.35 2.75 3.19
CA ARG A 49 2.73 3.49 2.08
C ARG A 49 3.63 4.65 1.62
N ASP A 50 4.13 5.43 2.55
CA ASP A 50 4.94 6.59 2.21
C ASP A 50 6.27 6.18 1.57
N ALA A 51 6.86 5.05 2.01
CA ALA A 51 8.04 4.48 1.38
C ALA A 51 7.76 3.94 -0.04
N LEU A 52 6.62 3.29 -0.27
CA LEU A 52 6.20 2.86 -1.61
C LEU A 52 5.98 4.04 -2.56
N VAL A 53 5.34 5.11 -2.08
CA VAL A 53 5.15 6.35 -2.86
C VAL A 53 6.51 7.00 -3.17
N ALA A 54 7.41 7.07 -2.19
CA ALA A 54 8.76 7.59 -2.41
C ALA A 54 9.55 6.73 -3.40
N TYR A 55 9.45 5.40 -3.31
CA TYR A 55 10.07 4.48 -4.27
C TYR A 55 9.54 4.72 -5.70
N GLY A 56 8.22 4.80 -5.88
CA GLY A 56 7.60 5.08 -7.17
C GLY A 56 7.94 6.47 -7.73
N ALA A 57 8.15 7.46 -6.86
CA ALA A 57 8.58 8.79 -7.28
C ALA A 57 10.04 8.81 -7.70
N LEU A 58 10.95 8.26 -6.88
CA LEU A 58 12.39 8.46 -7.03
C LEU A 58 13.10 7.35 -7.81
N GLY A 59 12.41 6.23 -8.05
CA GLY A 59 13.08 5.01 -8.45
C GLY A 59 13.87 4.43 -7.27
N ASN A 60 14.64 3.38 -7.48
CA ASN A 60 15.46 2.92 -6.39
C ASN A 60 16.62 3.90 -6.14
N ALA A 61 16.85 4.22 -4.87
CA ALA A 61 17.88 5.16 -4.42
C ALA A 61 19.32 4.72 -4.79
N ALA A 62 19.53 3.52 -5.29
CA ALA A 62 20.81 2.96 -5.68
C ALA A 62 21.27 3.39 -7.11
N GLY A 63 20.71 4.46 -7.65
CA GLY A 63 21.20 5.07 -8.90
C GLY A 63 20.61 4.46 -10.18
N ASN A 64 19.57 3.66 -10.11
CA ASN A 64 18.85 3.20 -11.29
C ASN A 64 17.84 4.25 -11.77
N GLN A 65 18.35 5.30 -12.37
CA GLN A 65 17.58 6.41 -12.93
C GLN A 65 16.66 5.97 -14.08
N ASN A 66 16.85 4.74 -14.60
CA ASN A 66 16.02 4.17 -15.65
C ASN A 66 14.67 3.63 -15.18
N ASN A 67 14.40 3.60 -13.86
CA ASN A 67 13.10 3.21 -13.37
C ASN A 67 12.04 4.23 -13.77
N SER A 68 10.99 3.76 -14.41
CA SER A 68 9.84 4.59 -14.81
C SER A 68 9.20 5.23 -13.58
N PRO A 69 8.94 6.57 -13.61
CA PRO A 69 8.20 7.22 -12.54
C PRO A 69 6.83 6.58 -12.34
N GLY A 70 6.50 6.24 -11.10
CA GLY A 70 5.29 5.51 -10.75
C GLY A 70 5.47 4.00 -10.64
N ALA A 71 6.61 3.43 -11.07
CA ALA A 71 6.88 1.99 -10.92
C ALA A 71 7.01 1.60 -9.44
N LEU A 72 6.38 0.49 -9.08
CA LEU A 72 6.43 -0.07 -7.73
C LEU A 72 7.30 -1.34 -7.68
N PRO A 73 7.95 -1.64 -6.54
CA PRO A 73 8.80 -2.82 -6.42
C PRO A 73 7.96 -4.10 -6.50
N CYS A 74 8.60 -5.21 -6.86
CA CYS A 74 7.99 -6.51 -6.68
C CYS A 74 7.86 -6.85 -5.19
N PRO A 75 6.87 -7.66 -4.79
CA PRO A 75 6.80 -8.17 -3.43
C PRO A 75 8.01 -9.04 -3.08
N ASP A 76 8.30 -9.13 -1.78
CA ASP A 76 9.25 -10.07 -1.19
C ASP A 76 8.56 -11.44 -1.06
N LEU A 77 9.15 -12.48 -1.67
CA LEU A 77 8.56 -13.82 -1.72
C LEU A 77 9.28 -14.83 -0.82
N ASP A 78 10.54 -14.61 -0.50
CA ASP A 78 11.35 -15.49 0.35
C ASP A 78 11.56 -14.94 1.77
N ASN A 79 10.91 -13.80 2.05
CA ASN A 79 10.86 -13.20 3.38
C ASN A 79 12.21 -12.68 3.89
N ASP A 80 13.06 -12.19 2.97
CA ASP A 80 14.36 -11.58 3.28
C ASP A 80 14.32 -10.03 3.27
N GLY A 81 13.19 -9.46 2.86
CA GLY A 81 12.95 -8.02 2.77
C GLY A 81 13.37 -7.40 1.43
N VAL A 82 13.86 -8.20 0.49
CA VAL A 82 14.26 -7.74 -0.84
C VAL A 82 13.13 -8.02 -1.84
N SER A 83 13.04 -7.20 -2.86
CA SER A 83 12.08 -7.34 -3.95
C SER A 83 12.57 -8.38 -4.96
N GLU A 84 11.78 -9.44 -5.24
CA GLU A 84 12.14 -10.46 -6.22
C GLU A 84 11.73 -10.08 -7.63
N GLN A 85 12.73 -9.97 -8.49
CA GLN A 85 12.56 -9.75 -9.92
C GLN A 85 13.24 -10.87 -10.70
N LEU A 86 12.50 -11.52 -11.59
CA LEU A 86 13.06 -12.45 -12.57
C LEU A 86 13.05 -11.80 -13.95
N ALA A 87 14.23 -11.52 -14.51
CA ALA A 87 14.37 -10.87 -15.81
C ALA A 87 13.56 -9.56 -15.96
N GLY A 88 13.48 -8.76 -14.86
CA GLY A 88 12.73 -7.51 -14.84
C GLY A 88 11.23 -7.65 -14.54
N ASN A 89 10.70 -8.87 -14.44
CA ASN A 89 9.29 -9.14 -14.11
C ASN A 89 9.15 -9.58 -12.66
N CYS A 90 8.01 -9.27 -12.05
CA CYS A 90 7.66 -9.87 -10.77
C CYS A 90 7.14 -11.29 -10.97
N THR A 91 7.65 -12.22 -10.20
CA THR A 91 7.17 -13.61 -10.17
C THR A 91 5.75 -13.70 -9.59
N SER A 92 5.45 -12.82 -8.64
CA SER A 92 4.12 -12.63 -8.08
C SER A 92 3.85 -11.13 -7.89
N ASN A 93 2.58 -10.74 -7.91
CA ASN A 93 2.16 -9.38 -7.55
C ASN A 93 1.71 -9.26 -6.08
N ILE A 94 1.82 -10.34 -5.31
CA ILE A 94 1.51 -10.37 -3.89
C ILE A 94 2.56 -11.17 -3.12
N GLY A 95 2.95 -10.69 -1.96
CA GLY A 95 3.95 -11.28 -1.06
C GLY A 95 4.14 -10.41 0.18
N ARG A 96 5.26 -10.55 0.85
CA ARG A 96 5.64 -9.67 1.96
C ARG A 96 6.05 -8.29 1.45
N LEU A 97 5.99 -7.29 2.32
CA LEU A 97 6.49 -5.95 2.02
C LEU A 97 8.02 -6.02 1.82
N PRO A 98 8.56 -5.57 0.68
CA PRO A 98 10.01 -5.60 0.42
C PRO A 98 10.71 -4.44 1.17
N TRP A 99 10.68 -4.49 2.49
CA TRP A 99 11.09 -3.40 3.39
C TRP A 99 12.54 -2.97 3.18
N ARG A 100 13.45 -3.92 2.87
CA ARG A 100 14.88 -3.62 2.62
C ARG A 100 15.06 -2.87 1.30
N THR A 101 14.35 -3.27 0.25
CA THR A 101 14.31 -2.55 -1.03
C THR A 101 13.76 -1.14 -0.86
N LEU A 102 12.82 -0.95 0.05
CA LEU A 102 12.24 0.36 0.38
C LEU A 102 13.13 1.21 1.34
N GLY A 103 14.31 0.71 1.74
CA GLY A 103 15.20 1.41 2.66
C GLY A 103 14.66 1.48 4.10
N LEU A 104 13.79 0.55 4.48
CA LEU A 104 13.20 0.46 5.81
C LEU A 104 13.84 -0.67 6.62
N GLY A 105 13.57 -0.72 7.92
CA GLY A 105 13.67 -1.94 8.71
C GLY A 105 12.39 -2.77 8.60
N PRO A 106 12.39 -4.01 9.13
CA PRO A 106 11.17 -4.83 9.19
C PRO A 106 10.03 -4.06 9.87
N LEU A 107 8.86 -4.07 9.26
CA LEU A 107 7.66 -3.43 9.78
C LEU A 107 6.66 -4.51 10.22
N THR A 108 6.21 -4.39 11.46
CA THR A 108 5.18 -5.28 12.02
C THR A 108 3.97 -4.48 12.44
N ASP A 109 2.82 -5.10 12.40
CA ASP A 109 1.59 -4.57 12.95
C ASP A 109 1.54 -4.64 14.49
N GLY A 110 0.45 -4.21 15.10
CA GLY A 110 0.26 -4.24 16.55
C GLY A 110 0.10 -5.64 17.15
N ALA A 111 -0.05 -6.67 16.32
CA ALA A 111 -0.01 -8.08 16.73
C ALA A 111 1.39 -8.71 16.61
N GLY A 112 2.35 -7.97 16.03
CA GLY A 112 3.71 -8.43 15.79
C GLY A 112 3.90 -9.19 14.48
N GLU A 113 2.89 -9.19 13.59
CA GLU A 113 2.97 -9.82 12.28
C GLU A 113 3.53 -8.86 11.23
N CYS A 114 4.38 -9.36 10.35
CA CYS A 114 4.95 -8.56 9.26
C CYS A 114 3.92 -8.22 8.21
N LEU A 115 4.06 -7.02 7.63
CA LEU A 115 3.13 -6.52 6.62
C LEU A 115 3.20 -7.33 5.33
N TRP A 116 2.05 -7.52 4.71
CA TRP A 116 1.89 -8.02 3.36
C TRP A 116 1.71 -6.86 2.39
N TYR A 117 1.97 -7.12 1.14
CA TYR A 117 1.92 -6.13 0.08
C TYR A 117 1.39 -6.76 -1.21
N ALA A 118 0.43 -6.11 -1.83
CA ALA A 118 -0.03 -6.47 -3.16
C ALA A 118 0.05 -5.25 -4.09
N ARG A 119 0.52 -5.49 -5.30
CA ARG A 119 0.75 -4.50 -6.34
C ARG A 119 -0.16 -4.78 -7.54
N SER A 120 -0.68 -3.74 -8.17
CA SER A 120 -1.27 -3.88 -9.49
C SER A 120 -0.17 -4.20 -10.52
N ALA A 121 -0.40 -5.19 -11.36
CA ALA A 121 0.57 -5.61 -12.37
C ALA A 121 0.97 -4.49 -13.35
N THR A 122 0.07 -3.52 -13.58
CA THR A 122 0.30 -2.37 -14.44
C THR A 122 1.40 -1.43 -13.93
N PHE A 123 1.68 -1.44 -12.62
CA PHE A 123 2.71 -0.59 -12.00
C PHE A 123 4.09 -1.25 -11.98
N SER A 124 4.45 -1.89 -13.07
CA SER A 124 5.72 -2.58 -13.27
C SER A 124 6.71 -1.74 -14.07
N ASN A 125 7.99 -1.87 -13.76
CA ASN A 125 9.08 -1.20 -14.50
C ASN A 125 9.79 -2.11 -15.52
N ASN A 126 9.24 -3.27 -15.78
CA ASN A 126 9.93 -4.37 -16.46
C ASN A 126 9.74 -4.43 -17.97
N ILE A 127 9.32 -3.38 -18.61
CA ILE A 127 9.06 -3.37 -20.06
C ILE A 127 10.30 -2.83 -20.78
N PRO A 128 10.84 -3.54 -21.78
CA PRO A 128 11.89 -3.00 -22.61
C PRO A 128 11.50 -1.65 -23.19
N THR A 129 12.39 -0.68 -23.09
CA THR A 129 12.13 0.71 -23.46
C THR A 129 11.76 0.86 -24.94
N SER A 130 12.39 0.09 -25.81
CA SER A 130 12.15 0.09 -27.24
C SER A 130 10.77 -0.40 -27.67
N GLU A 131 10.03 -1.06 -26.79
CA GLU A 131 8.73 -1.64 -27.12
C GLU A 131 7.56 -0.90 -26.44
N ARG A 132 7.82 0.04 -25.55
CA ARG A 132 6.79 0.79 -24.87
C ARG A 132 6.09 1.75 -25.83
N GLY A 133 4.78 1.84 -25.72
CA GLY A 133 3.96 2.67 -26.58
C GLY A 133 3.65 2.06 -27.95
N THR A 134 4.33 0.99 -28.37
CA THR A 134 4.10 0.31 -29.65
C THR A 134 3.41 -1.04 -29.49
N SER A 135 3.45 -1.65 -28.32
CA SER A 135 2.81 -2.93 -28.03
C SER A 135 1.55 -2.75 -27.21
N THR A 136 0.43 -3.27 -27.69
CA THR A 136 -0.86 -3.30 -27.00
C THR A 136 -0.86 -4.18 -25.75
N ASP A 137 0.14 -5.05 -25.62
CA ASP A 137 0.22 -6.05 -24.54
C ASP A 137 0.92 -5.52 -23.29
N LYS A 138 1.54 -4.33 -23.38
CA LYS A 138 2.34 -3.76 -22.29
C LYS A 138 1.85 -2.35 -21.96
N PRO A 139 1.11 -2.17 -20.86
CA PRO A 139 0.55 -0.88 -20.49
C PRO A 139 1.66 0.14 -20.22
N VAL A 140 1.48 1.35 -20.72
CA VAL A 140 2.32 2.50 -20.38
C VAL A 140 2.12 2.87 -18.90
N LEU A 141 3.16 3.45 -18.30
CA LEU A 141 3.12 3.89 -16.91
C LEU A 141 3.21 5.41 -16.85
N ASN A 142 2.05 6.05 -16.72
CA ASN A 142 1.89 7.49 -16.68
C ASN A 142 0.66 7.88 -15.84
N PRO A 143 0.33 9.17 -15.65
CA PRO A 143 -0.79 9.61 -14.83
C PRO A 143 -2.17 9.05 -15.21
N ALA A 144 -2.38 8.58 -16.45
CA ALA A 144 -3.62 7.94 -16.87
C ALA A 144 -3.65 6.43 -16.59
N THR A 145 -2.56 5.83 -16.11
CA THR A 145 -2.53 4.39 -15.82
C THR A 145 -3.52 4.03 -14.72
N PRO A 146 -4.52 3.19 -15.00
CA PRO A 146 -5.50 2.81 -13.99
C PRO A 146 -4.90 1.83 -12.98
N GLY A 147 -5.38 1.87 -11.75
CA GLY A 147 -5.15 0.82 -10.78
C GLY A 147 -5.75 -0.51 -11.24
N GLY A 148 -5.18 -1.62 -10.77
CA GLY A 148 -5.69 -2.97 -11.06
C GLY A 148 -6.36 -3.64 -9.85
N ILE A 149 -6.09 -3.14 -8.64
CA ILE A 149 -6.61 -3.71 -7.40
C ILE A 149 -7.95 -3.06 -7.06
N VAL A 150 -8.92 -3.89 -6.71
CA VAL A 150 -10.28 -3.49 -6.32
C VAL A 150 -10.37 -3.27 -4.82
N GLU A 151 -10.86 -2.13 -4.41
CA GLU A 151 -11.21 -1.86 -3.01
C GLU A 151 -12.64 -2.37 -2.73
N VAL A 152 -12.79 -3.14 -1.65
CA VAL A 152 -14.07 -3.66 -1.18
C VAL A 152 -14.42 -3.04 0.17
N THR A 153 -15.61 -2.46 0.26
CA THR A 153 -16.16 -1.86 1.47
C THR A 153 -17.34 -2.69 2.00
N ALA A 154 -17.95 -2.28 3.09
CA ALA A 154 -19.17 -2.91 3.62
C ALA A 154 -20.35 -2.88 2.62
N GLY A 155 -20.35 -1.96 1.66
CA GLY A 155 -21.34 -1.86 0.57
C GLY A 155 -20.90 -2.51 -0.75
N GLY A 156 -19.86 -3.36 -0.72
CA GLY A 156 -19.30 -4.00 -1.92
C GLY A 156 -18.12 -3.23 -2.53
N PRO A 157 -17.76 -3.50 -3.79
CA PRO A 157 -16.69 -2.80 -4.48
C PRO A 157 -16.93 -1.29 -4.53
N SER A 158 -15.93 -0.50 -4.14
CA SER A 158 -16.03 0.97 -4.09
C SER A 158 -16.07 1.63 -5.49
N GLY A 159 -15.80 0.86 -6.54
CA GLY A 159 -15.60 1.38 -7.90
C GLY A 159 -14.21 2.00 -8.13
N GLN A 160 -13.46 2.24 -7.07
CA GLN A 160 -12.08 2.72 -7.17
C GLN A 160 -11.11 1.56 -7.36
N ARG A 161 -10.07 1.83 -8.15
CA ARG A 161 -8.96 0.91 -8.36
C ARG A 161 -7.66 1.59 -7.95
N VAL A 162 -6.82 0.85 -7.23
CA VAL A 162 -5.58 1.38 -6.66
C VAL A 162 -4.34 0.73 -7.25
N ALA A 163 -3.20 1.42 -7.12
CA ALA A 163 -1.91 0.94 -7.59
C ALA A 163 -1.37 -0.20 -6.71
N ALA A 164 -1.59 -0.13 -5.41
CA ALA A 164 -1.16 -1.13 -4.46
C ALA A 164 -1.97 -1.09 -3.17
N VAL A 165 -1.88 -2.17 -2.39
CA VAL A 165 -2.37 -2.26 -1.02
C VAL A 165 -1.29 -2.79 -0.10
N ILE A 166 -1.29 -2.33 1.14
CA ILE A 166 -0.47 -2.81 2.25
C ILE A 166 -1.43 -3.40 3.27
N ILE A 167 -1.13 -4.59 3.77
CA ILE A 167 -2.01 -5.36 4.61
C ILE A 167 -1.29 -5.68 5.92
N ALA A 168 -1.92 -5.35 7.02
CA ALA A 168 -1.54 -5.75 8.36
C ALA A 168 -2.48 -6.87 8.80
N PRO A 169 -2.01 -8.11 8.90
CA PRO A 169 -2.87 -9.28 9.04
C PRO A 169 -3.49 -9.45 10.43
N GLY A 170 -3.09 -8.62 11.40
CA GLY A 170 -3.58 -8.75 12.77
C GLY A 170 -3.16 -10.06 13.45
N ALA A 171 -3.80 -10.38 14.56
CA ALA A 171 -3.59 -11.65 15.26
C ALA A 171 -4.20 -12.82 14.48
N ALA A 172 -3.62 -14.03 14.62
CA ALA A 172 -4.16 -15.22 13.98
C ALA A 172 -5.62 -15.47 14.43
N LEU A 173 -6.51 -15.67 13.47
CA LEU A 173 -7.90 -16.02 13.69
C LEU A 173 -8.08 -17.53 13.97
N PRO A 174 -9.20 -17.94 14.59
CA PRO A 174 -9.53 -19.37 14.76
C PRO A 174 -9.47 -20.10 13.41
N GLY A 175 -8.70 -21.18 13.35
CA GLY A 175 -8.50 -21.96 12.13
C GLY A 175 -7.30 -21.57 11.28
N GLN A 176 -6.67 -20.43 11.52
CA GLN A 176 -5.39 -20.07 10.92
C GLN A 176 -4.23 -20.74 11.66
N SER A 177 -3.32 -21.36 10.91
CA SER A 177 -2.09 -21.95 11.45
C SER A 177 -0.88 -21.15 11.01
N ARG A 178 -0.48 -20.15 11.82
CA ARG A 178 0.70 -19.31 11.58
C ARG A 178 1.91 -19.89 12.34
N GLY A 179 2.12 -21.22 12.22
CA GLY A 179 3.14 -21.97 12.97
C GLY A 179 4.53 -22.04 12.31
N GLY A 180 4.77 -21.29 11.24
CA GLY A 180 6.03 -21.31 10.51
C GLY A 180 7.23 -20.80 11.32
N ALA A 181 8.43 -21.12 10.84
CA ALA A 181 9.66 -20.56 11.38
C ALA A 181 9.69 -19.03 11.15
N TYR A 182 10.47 -18.33 11.97
CA TYR A 182 10.77 -16.93 11.70
C TYR A 182 11.95 -16.84 10.73
N SER A 183 11.81 -16.02 9.70
CA SER A 183 12.92 -15.68 8.82
C SER A 183 14.02 -14.91 9.56
N SER A 184 15.16 -14.70 8.93
CA SER A 184 16.23 -13.86 9.46
C SER A 184 15.79 -12.40 9.69
N ALA A 185 14.72 -11.98 9.03
CA ALA A 185 14.09 -10.68 9.19
C ALA A 185 13.09 -10.62 10.36
N GLY A 186 12.86 -11.72 11.07
CA GLY A 186 11.91 -11.80 12.18
C GLY A 186 10.46 -11.93 11.76
N CYS A 187 10.18 -12.20 10.50
CA CYS A 187 8.84 -12.42 9.97
C CYS A 187 8.51 -13.92 9.92
N ARG A 188 7.27 -14.31 10.22
CA ARG A 188 6.83 -15.71 10.12
C ARG A 188 6.72 -16.13 8.67
N ASP A 189 7.20 -17.33 8.37
CA ASP A 189 6.95 -18.00 7.11
C ASP A 189 5.50 -18.51 7.06
N GLY A 190 5.00 -18.71 5.86
CA GLY A 190 3.67 -19.23 5.61
C GLY A 190 3.05 -18.68 4.34
N SER A 191 2.01 -19.36 3.85
CA SER A 191 1.28 -18.90 2.68
C SER A 191 0.34 -17.74 3.03
N ILE A 192 -0.02 -16.94 2.04
CA ILE A 192 -0.87 -15.75 2.24
C ILE A 192 -2.23 -16.08 2.85
N GLU A 193 -2.80 -17.26 2.55
CA GLU A 193 -4.09 -17.70 3.05
C GLU A 193 -4.12 -17.87 4.58
N GLN A 194 -2.95 -18.01 5.20
CA GLN A 194 -2.80 -18.10 6.65
C GLN A 194 -2.76 -16.72 7.34
N PHE A 195 -2.67 -15.65 6.56
CA PHE A 195 -2.48 -14.30 7.07
C PHE A 195 -3.55 -13.32 6.59
N VAL A 196 -4.02 -13.44 5.36
CA VAL A 196 -4.89 -12.46 4.73
C VAL A 196 -6.25 -13.09 4.45
N GLU A 197 -7.27 -12.51 5.06
CA GLU A 197 -8.64 -13.01 4.96
C GLU A 197 -9.35 -12.51 3.69
N GLY A 198 -10.23 -13.36 3.17
CA GLY A 198 -11.28 -12.93 2.23
C GLY A 198 -12.53 -12.46 2.98
N VAL A 199 -13.37 -11.70 2.29
CA VAL A 199 -14.63 -11.23 2.85
C VAL A 199 -15.80 -11.54 1.94
N THR A 200 -16.96 -11.85 2.51
CA THR A 200 -18.22 -11.96 1.77
C THR A 200 -19.04 -10.69 1.98
N VAL A 201 -19.39 -10.02 0.89
CA VAL A 201 -20.27 -8.84 0.88
C VAL A 201 -21.38 -9.10 -0.15
N ASP A 202 -22.62 -8.96 0.26
CA ASP A 202 -23.80 -9.20 -0.57
C ASP A 202 -23.80 -10.56 -1.30
N GLY A 203 -23.29 -11.60 -0.61
CA GLY A 203 -23.21 -12.97 -1.14
C GLY A 203 -22.05 -13.23 -2.09
N ILE A 204 -21.21 -12.23 -2.38
CA ILE A 204 -20.02 -12.36 -3.24
C ILE A 204 -18.77 -12.44 -2.35
N PHE A 205 -17.94 -13.46 -2.59
CA PHE A 205 -16.67 -13.62 -1.90
C PHE A 205 -15.54 -12.89 -2.62
N TYR A 206 -14.86 -12.00 -1.90
CA TYR A 206 -13.71 -11.24 -2.35
C TYR A 206 -12.46 -11.68 -1.61
N SER A 207 -11.37 -11.89 -2.32
CA SER A 207 -10.10 -12.28 -1.73
C SER A 207 -8.91 -11.74 -2.54
N HIS A 208 -7.71 -11.90 -1.98
CA HIS A 208 -6.46 -11.59 -2.67
C HIS A 208 -6.34 -12.29 -4.04
N ALA A 209 -6.85 -13.52 -4.18
CA ALA A 209 -6.83 -14.27 -5.43
C ALA A 209 -7.65 -13.61 -6.54
N SER A 210 -8.69 -12.85 -6.19
CA SER A 210 -9.48 -12.04 -7.12
C SER A 210 -8.92 -10.63 -7.35
N GLY A 211 -7.78 -10.29 -6.73
CA GLY A 211 -7.22 -8.94 -6.76
C GLY A 211 -8.10 -7.90 -6.04
N ALA A 212 -8.92 -8.35 -5.09
CA ALA A 212 -9.84 -7.53 -4.33
C ALA A 212 -9.50 -7.60 -2.84
N PHE A 213 -9.43 -6.45 -2.19
CA PHE A 213 -9.07 -6.34 -0.77
C PHE A 213 -10.10 -5.52 -0.01
N ALA A 214 -10.48 -6.03 1.16
CA ALA A 214 -11.38 -5.33 2.06
C ALA A 214 -10.67 -4.15 2.71
N ILE A 215 -11.32 -2.99 2.68
CA ILE A 215 -10.83 -1.77 3.31
C ILE A 215 -11.89 -1.23 4.27
N ALA A 216 -11.43 -0.62 5.36
CA ALA A 216 -12.30 0.04 6.33
C ALA A 216 -13.44 -0.85 6.88
N LEU A 217 -13.25 -2.17 6.89
CA LEU A 217 -14.16 -3.09 7.56
C LEU A 217 -13.83 -3.18 9.05
N SER A 218 -14.89 -3.28 9.87
CA SER A 218 -14.70 -3.57 11.28
C SER A 218 -14.21 -4.99 11.48
N SER A 219 -13.30 -5.19 12.44
CA SER A 219 -12.86 -6.53 12.85
C SER A 219 -14.05 -7.39 13.27
N ARG A 220 -14.04 -8.65 12.84
CA ARG A 220 -15.04 -9.69 13.12
C ARG A 220 -14.32 -10.98 13.48
N ASP A 221 -15.06 -12.00 13.87
CA ASP A 221 -14.48 -13.31 14.20
C ASP A 221 -13.81 -14.02 13.01
N ASP A 222 -14.19 -13.62 11.79
CA ASP A 222 -13.69 -14.16 10.52
C ASP A 222 -12.83 -13.18 9.71
N PHE A 223 -12.58 -11.95 10.22
CA PHE A 223 -11.82 -10.93 9.51
C PHE A 223 -11.21 -9.90 10.47
N ASN A 224 -9.91 -9.70 10.44
CA ASN A 224 -9.21 -8.70 11.25
C ASN A 224 -8.08 -7.97 10.53
N ASP A 225 -7.97 -8.12 9.22
CA ASP A 225 -6.98 -7.39 8.41
C ASP A 225 -7.20 -5.89 8.49
N SER A 226 -6.12 -5.14 8.58
CA SER A 226 -6.11 -3.69 8.36
C SER A 226 -5.40 -3.40 7.04
N VAL A 227 -6.10 -2.74 6.12
CA VAL A 227 -5.60 -2.48 4.77
C VAL A 227 -5.46 -0.99 4.53
N LEU A 228 -4.30 -0.57 4.01
CA LEU A 228 -4.04 0.79 3.55
C LEU A 228 -3.68 0.79 2.07
N THR A 229 -4.33 1.64 1.29
CA THR A 229 -4.18 1.69 -0.16
C THR A 229 -3.15 2.72 -0.62
N VAL A 230 -2.55 2.46 -1.78
CA VAL A 230 -1.74 3.40 -2.55
C VAL A 230 -2.54 3.79 -3.78
N GLY A 231 -3.22 4.93 -3.70
CA GLY A 231 -4.00 5.48 -4.82
C GLY A 231 -3.09 5.96 -5.96
N THR A 232 -3.59 5.85 -7.19
CA THR A 232 -2.86 6.27 -8.40
C THR A 232 -2.54 7.76 -8.39
N THR A 233 -3.50 8.62 -8.02
CA THR A 233 -3.30 10.08 -7.91
C THR A 233 -2.15 10.41 -6.95
N ARG A 234 -2.12 9.82 -5.74
CA ARG A 234 -1.05 10.07 -4.77
C ARG A 234 0.33 9.66 -5.32
N LEU A 235 0.40 8.51 -5.98
CA LEU A 235 1.63 8.00 -6.56
C LEU A 235 2.11 8.90 -7.69
N PHE A 236 1.23 9.25 -8.63
CA PHE A 236 1.62 10.07 -9.77
C PHE A 236 1.80 11.55 -9.42
N SER A 237 1.20 12.05 -8.35
CA SER A 237 1.53 13.38 -7.82
C SER A 237 3.00 13.44 -7.40
N ALA A 238 3.49 12.44 -6.68
CA ALA A 238 4.90 12.36 -6.29
C ALA A 238 5.82 12.10 -7.50
N ALA A 239 5.43 11.18 -8.40
CA ALA A 239 6.17 10.88 -9.62
C ALA A 239 6.22 12.10 -10.58
N GLY A 240 5.14 12.85 -10.71
CA GLY A 240 5.07 14.07 -11.51
C GLY A 240 6.05 15.15 -11.03
N ALA A 241 6.24 15.28 -9.73
CA ALA A 241 7.23 16.18 -9.16
C ALA A 241 8.67 15.79 -9.57
N ARG A 242 8.97 14.48 -9.62
CA ARG A 242 10.24 13.98 -10.18
C ARG A 242 10.36 14.31 -11.66
N VAL A 243 9.35 14.00 -12.46
CA VAL A 243 9.34 14.25 -13.91
C VAL A 243 9.66 15.71 -14.22
N LEU A 244 8.98 16.66 -13.54
CA LEU A 244 9.27 18.08 -13.69
C LEU A 244 10.69 18.43 -13.21
N GLY A 245 11.20 17.77 -12.18
CA GLY A 245 12.59 17.90 -11.73
C GLY A 245 13.60 17.47 -12.78
N GLU A 246 13.39 16.33 -13.42
CA GLU A 246 14.25 15.81 -14.50
C GLU A 246 14.24 16.74 -15.73
N ILE A 247 13.08 17.27 -16.11
CA ILE A 247 12.97 18.26 -17.18
C ILE A 247 13.81 19.49 -16.84
N SER A 248 13.78 19.97 -15.60
CA SER A 248 14.53 21.16 -15.18
C SER A 248 16.05 20.99 -15.24
N LEU A 249 16.54 19.78 -15.28
CA LEU A 249 17.95 19.41 -15.38
C LEU A 249 18.38 19.09 -16.82
N SER A 250 17.43 18.91 -17.75
CA SER A 250 17.74 18.61 -19.14
C SER A 250 18.24 19.85 -19.87
N ILE A 251 19.03 19.61 -20.93
CA ILE A 251 19.60 20.71 -21.76
C ILE A 251 18.56 21.19 -22.80
N ASP A 252 17.73 20.26 -23.27
CA ASP A 252 16.80 20.43 -24.40
C ASP A 252 15.32 20.30 -24.04
N GLY A 253 14.98 20.24 -22.74
CA GLY A 253 13.61 20.04 -22.28
C GLY A 253 13.12 18.61 -22.40
N THR A 254 14.00 17.64 -22.70
CA THR A 254 13.68 16.22 -22.73
C THR A 254 14.49 15.49 -21.67
N PRO A 255 13.87 14.81 -20.69
CA PRO A 255 14.62 13.98 -19.75
C PRO A 255 15.49 12.95 -20.49
N PRO A 256 16.74 12.71 -20.04
CA PRO A 256 17.71 11.87 -20.74
C PRO A 256 17.41 10.37 -20.60
N TYR A 257 16.18 10.00 -20.25
CA TYR A 257 15.78 8.62 -19.95
C TYR A 257 14.70 8.13 -20.89
N ASP A 258 14.84 6.91 -21.34
CA ASP A 258 13.91 6.27 -22.27
C ASP A 258 12.46 6.19 -21.75
N TRP A 259 12.26 6.16 -20.42
CA TRP A 259 10.92 6.12 -19.84
C TRP A 259 10.05 7.34 -20.20
N TRP A 260 10.65 8.47 -20.52
CA TRP A 260 9.92 9.70 -20.91
C TRP A 260 9.05 9.46 -22.15
N THR A 261 9.69 9.01 -23.23
CA THR A 261 9.01 8.73 -24.50
C THR A 261 8.23 7.43 -24.41
N ALA A 262 8.82 6.38 -23.84
CA ALA A 262 8.24 5.05 -23.79
C ALA A 262 6.93 4.98 -22.97
N ASN A 263 6.75 5.85 -22.01
CA ASN A 263 5.51 5.92 -21.21
C ASN A 263 4.59 7.11 -21.57
N LEU A 264 4.86 7.79 -22.70
CA LEU A 264 4.00 8.87 -23.20
C LEU A 264 3.80 10.02 -22.19
N TRP A 265 4.84 10.33 -21.39
CA TRP A 265 4.72 11.38 -20.37
C TRP A 265 4.46 12.76 -20.97
N CYS A 266 4.91 13.02 -22.23
CA CYS A 266 4.64 14.26 -22.95
C CYS A 266 3.15 14.59 -23.06
N GLU A 267 2.30 13.58 -23.15
CA GLU A 267 0.83 13.76 -23.27
C GLU A 267 0.17 14.27 -21.98
N HIS A 268 0.90 14.16 -20.86
CA HIS A 268 0.43 14.54 -19.52
C HIS A 268 1.12 15.80 -18.99
N VAL A 269 2.05 16.38 -19.75
CA VAL A 269 2.75 17.60 -19.37
C VAL A 269 2.30 18.76 -20.25
N CYS A 270 1.96 19.87 -19.63
CA CYS A 270 1.62 21.09 -20.32
C CYS A 270 2.44 22.27 -19.84
N VAL A 271 2.51 23.33 -20.64
CA VAL A 271 3.25 24.57 -20.35
C VAL A 271 2.26 25.67 -20.07
N SER A 272 2.55 26.49 -19.02
CA SER A 272 1.74 27.67 -18.69
C SER A 272 1.72 28.68 -19.83
N PRO A 273 0.65 29.49 -19.97
CA PRO A 273 0.60 30.57 -20.97
C PRO A 273 1.75 31.58 -20.87
N SER A 274 2.32 31.77 -19.69
CA SER A 274 3.49 32.64 -19.47
C SER A 274 4.80 32.01 -19.97
N GLY A 275 4.83 30.73 -20.29
CA GLY A 275 6.04 30.01 -20.68
C GLY A 275 7.10 29.88 -19.57
N THR A 276 6.70 29.99 -18.29
CA THR A 276 7.65 29.97 -17.18
C THR A 276 7.50 28.74 -16.28
N SER A 277 6.44 27.95 -16.45
CA SER A 277 6.21 26.75 -15.68
C SER A 277 5.61 25.64 -16.52
N ALA A 278 5.77 24.42 -16.07
CA ALA A 278 5.05 23.27 -16.60
C ALA A 278 4.29 22.56 -15.49
N SER A 279 3.24 21.84 -15.89
CA SER A 279 2.37 21.06 -15.02
C SER A 279 2.20 19.65 -15.54
N VAL A 280 2.12 18.70 -14.63
CA VAL A 280 1.68 17.32 -14.90
C VAL A 280 0.22 17.21 -14.51
N GLY A 281 -0.65 16.90 -15.47
CA GLY A 281 -2.06 16.60 -15.23
C GLY A 281 -2.24 15.19 -14.66
N LEU A 282 -3.10 15.04 -13.64
CA LEU A 282 -3.43 13.76 -13.01
C LEU A 282 -4.83 13.30 -13.42
N ALA A 283 -5.10 12.01 -13.24
CA ALA A 283 -6.36 11.40 -13.67
C ALA A 283 -7.62 11.96 -12.96
N ASP A 284 -7.47 12.54 -11.78
CA ASP A 284 -8.55 13.19 -11.03
C ASP A 284 -8.77 14.69 -11.39
N GLY A 285 -8.03 15.19 -12.40
CA GLY A 285 -8.07 16.57 -12.82
C GLY A 285 -7.15 17.51 -12.01
N SER A 286 -6.52 17.02 -10.95
CA SER A 286 -5.51 17.82 -10.23
C SER A 286 -4.21 17.92 -11.01
N GLN A 287 -3.32 18.83 -10.60
CA GLN A 287 -2.06 19.11 -11.29
C GLN A 287 -0.92 19.26 -10.30
N VAL A 288 0.27 18.84 -10.73
CA VAL A 288 1.54 19.14 -10.07
C VAL A 288 2.30 20.12 -10.95
N SER A 289 2.64 21.30 -10.43
CA SER A 289 3.28 22.37 -11.21
C SER A 289 4.66 22.73 -10.66
N ARG A 290 5.55 23.18 -11.56
CA ARG A 290 6.88 23.66 -11.21
C ARG A 290 7.32 24.78 -12.16
N LEU A 291 8.02 25.78 -11.63
CA LEU A 291 8.77 26.74 -12.45
C LEU A 291 9.95 26.02 -13.10
N LEU A 292 10.12 26.15 -14.40
CA LEU A 292 11.18 25.51 -15.16
C LEU A 292 12.02 26.56 -15.91
N PRO A 293 13.35 26.45 -15.83
CA PRO A 293 14.25 27.29 -16.64
C PRO A 293 14.26 26.90 -18.12
N ILE A 294 13.92 25.64 -18.41
CA ILE A 294 13.83 25.04 -19.73
C ILE A 294 12.46 24.37 -19.85
N LEU A 295 11.74 24.64 -20.93
CA LEU A 295 10.42 24.07 -21.15
C LEU A 295 10.50 22.71 -21.84
N PRO A 296 9.55 21.79 -21.56
CA PRO A 296 9.46 20.52 -22.28
C PRO A 296 9.23 20.75 -23.76
N ILE A 297 10.00 20.06 -24.61
CA ILE A 297 9.89 20.19 -26.07
C ILE A 297 8.52 19.74 -26.60
N CYS A 298 7.93 18.73 -25.96
CA CYS A 298 6.71 18.08 -26.45
C CYS A 298 5.43 18.55 -25.77
N ALA A 299 5.51 19.47 -24.81
CA ALA A 299 4.34 19.88 -24.04
C ALA A 299 3.46 20.87 -24.83
N ALA A 300 2.16 20.58 -24.87
CA ALA A 300 1.15 21.52 -25.33
C ALA A 300 0.90 22.63 -24.30
N PRO A 301 0.36 23.79 -24.69
CA PRO A 301 -0.13 24.76 -23.73
C PRO A 301 -1.16 24.15 -22.78
N CYS A 302 -1.08 24.46 -21.48
CA CYS A 302 -2.13 24.05 -20.55
C CYS A 302 -3.45 24.68 -20.99
N THR A 303 -4.42 23.86 -21.33
CA THR A 303 -5.80 24.31 -21.51
C THR A 303 -6.32 24.69 -20.13
N GLY A 304 -6.67 25.98 -19.95
CA GLY A 304 -7.09 26.50 -18.66
C GLY A 304 -8.21 25.67 -18.04
N SER A 305 -8.05 25.37 -16.76
CA SER A 305 -9.12 24.89 -15.87
C SER A 305 -10.03 26.04 -15.50
#